data_8ca4356dbd365da7b42b0661e0dd84d4
#
_entry.id   8ca4356dbd365da7b42b0661e0dd84d4
#
_cell.length_a   1.000
_cell.length_b   1.000
_cell.length_c   1.000
_cell.angle_alpha   90.00
_cell.angle_beta   90.00
_cell.angle_gamma   90.00
#
_symmetry.space_group_name_H-M   'P 1'
#
loop_
_entity.id
_entity.type
_entity.pdbx_description
1 polymer ?
#
loop_
_entity_poly.entity_id
_entity_poly.type
_entity_poly.pdbx_seq_one_letter_code
_entity_poly.pdbx_strand_id
1 'polypeptide(L)'
;MVVASFRTRTAGLAALLTTPLVPADYLDLFAPLRPGTQLRARIVEVRQETDDAATVVLRVGRGWAGHLPGQWVRIGVDVDGVRHWRAYSLTSPPNSDRQLSITVKAVPDGRVSSYLVRQARLGSIVQLDQANGDFVLPAVRPPRSLFVTAGSGITPVMGILRHALDSLEDVVVVHSARTRDDAIFGTELRLLASQGRLHLVERHTRTDGHLTPDQLADIVPDWRQRETWACGPAGLTSALEAHWSARELLDRLHVERFQPVVLAAPTDDGGTVSFERSNVTVVAAPTAPLLDVGEEAGVLLPSGCRMGICFSCVTPLLGGAVRDVRTGALTVADSGRPVLIQTCISAVAGHCQLDA
;
A
#
# COMPACT_ATOMS: atom_id res chain seq x y z
N MET A 1 0.98 -11.94 -45.39
CA MET A 1 0.29 -10.65 -45.17
C MET A 1 -1.24 -10.69 -45.21
N VAL A 2 -1.88 -11.85 -45.41
CA VAL A 2 -3.36 -11.98 -45.56
C VAL A 2 -4.06 -12.37 -44.25
N VAL A 3 -3.39 -13.00 -43.29
CA VAL A 3 -3.99 -13.50 -42.05
C VAL A 3 -4.26 -12.40 -40.99
N ALA A 4 -3.48 -11.31 -41.01
CA ALA A 4 -3.67 -10.16 -40.07
C ALA A 4 -4.91 -9.31 -40.43
N SER A 5 -5.28 -9.24 -41.70
CA SER A 5 -6.43 -8.45 -42.20
C SER A 5 -7.79 -9.09 -41.89
N PHE A 6 -7.85 -10.44 -41.77
CA PHE A 6 -9.11 -11.14 -41.42
C PHE A 6 -9.49 -10.99 -39.95
N ARG A 7 -8.51 -11.00 -39.03
CA ARG A 7 -8.76 -10.85 -37.61
C ARG A 7 -9.27 -9.44 -37.23
N THR A 8 -8.81 -8.40 -37.88
CA THR A 8 -9.28 -7.03 -37.63
C THR A 8 -10.70 -6.77 -38.17
N ARG A 9 -11.09 -7.39 -39.31
CA ARG A 9 -12.44 -7.23 -39.86
C ARG A 9 -13.51 -8.00 -39.08
N THR A 10 -13.22 -9.20 -38.61
CA THR A 10 -14.16 -9.97 -37.77
C THR A 10 -14.33 -9.36 -36.40
N ALA A 11 -13.28 -8.75 -35.79
CA ALA A 11 -13.37 -8.01 -34.53
C ALA A 11 -14.25 -6.75 -34.67
N GLY A 12 -14.18 -6.03 -35.77
CA GLY A 12 -15.01 -4.87 -36.05
C GLY A 12 -16.50 -5.19 -36.23
N LEU A 13 -16.83 -6.31 -36.90
CA LEU A 13 -18.24 -6.78 -37.04
C LEU A 13 -18.79 -7.25 -35.69
N ALA A 14 -17.99 -7.99 -34.91
CA ALA A 14 -18.40 -8.41 -33.58
C ALA A 14 -18.65 -7.23 -32.64
N ALA A 15 -17.85 -6.16 -32.72
CA ALA A 15 -18.04 -4.94 -31.94
C ALA A 15 -19.36 -4.21 -32.27
N LEU A 16 -19.78 -4.23 -33.54
CA LEU A 16 -21.07 -3.65 -33.94
C LEU A 16 -22.28 -4.40 -33.37
N LEU A 17 -22.17 -5.72 -33.19
CA LEU A 17 -23.24 -6.56 -32.64
C LEU A 17 -23.29 -6.53 -31.10
N THR A 18 -22.25 -6.04 -30.45
CA THR A 18 -22.12 -6.02 -28.98
C THR A 18 -22.23 -4.63 -28.36
N THR A 19 -22.53 -3.58 -29.16
CA THR A 19 -22.77 -2.23 -28.67
C THR A 19 -23.86 -2.21 -27.58
N PRO A 20 -23.66 -1.54 -26.41
CA PRO A 20 -22.57 -0.59 -26.11
C PRO A 20 -21.26 -1.21 -25.55
N LEU A 21 -21.21 -2.50 -25.30
CA LEU A 21 -20.02 -3.18 -24.77
C LEU A 21 -19.19 -3.78 -25.91
N VAL A 22 -17.86 -3.81 -25.75
CA VAL A 22 -17.00 -4.51 -26.69
C VAL A 22 -17.01 -6.02 -26.44
N PRO A 23 -16.71 -6.89 -27.46
CA PRO A 23 -16.72 -8.35 -27.29
C PRO A 23 -15.86 -8.84 -26.11
N ALA A 24 -14.80 -8.11 -25.77
CA ALA A 24 -13.95 -8.40 -24.63
C ALA A 24 -14.70 -8.30 -23.29
N ASP A 25 -15.63 -7.37 -23.14
CA ASP A 25 -16.39 -7.20 -21.90
C ASP A 25 -17.32 -8.37 -21.64
N TYR A 26 -17.94 -8.93 -22.71
CA TYR A 26 -18.75 -10.13 -22.59
C TYR A 26 -17.92 -11.36 -22.20
N LEU A 27 -16.71 -11.49 -22.76
CA LEU A 27 -15.80 -12.58 -22.39
C LEU A 27 -15.34 -12.45 -20.93
N ASP A 28 -15.23 -11.23 -20.39
CA ASP A 28 -14.88 -10.98 -19.01
C ASP A 28 -15.96 -11.41 -18.01
N LEU A 29 -17.24 -11.45 -18.43
CA LEU A 29 -18.33 -11.97 -17.59
C LEU A 29 -18.20 -13.51 -17.38
N PHE A 30 -17.77 -14.24 -18.40
CA PHE A 30 -17.65 -15.71 -18.34
C PHE A 30 -16.27 -16.18 -17.88
N ALA A 31 -15.22 -15.44 -18.21
CA ALA A 31 -13.83 -15.77 -17.88
C ALA A 31 -13.05 -14.55 -17.35
N PRO A 32 -13.39 -14.05 -16.14
CA PRO A 32 -12.84 -12.79 -15.63
C PRO A 32 -11.32 -12.82 -15.36
N LEU A 33 -10.71 -14.00 -15.28
CA LEU A 33 -9.27 -14.18 -15.07
C LEU A 33 -8.48 -14.48 -16.36
N ARG A 34 -9.10 -14.33 -17.52
CA ARG A 34 -8.39 -14.48 -18.80
C ARG A 34 -7.36 -13.35 -19.01
N PRO A 35 -6.37 -13.51 -19.87
CA PRO A 35 -5.51 -12.41 -20.29
C PRO A 35 -6.36 -11.29 -20.92
N GLY A 36 -6.23 -10.08 -20.43
CA GLY A 36 -6.97 -8.91 -20.88
C GLY A 36 -6.20 -7.64 -20.58
N THR A 37 -6.81 -6.49 -20.83
CA THR A 37 -6.22 -5.19 -20.58
C THR A 37 -6.08 -4.87 -19.07
N GLN A 38 -6.89 -5.50 -18.23
CA GLN A 38 -6.89 -5.29 -16.78
C GLN A 38 -6.61 -6.60 -16.05
N LEU A 39 -5.63 -6.57 -15.16
CA LEU A 39 -5.34 -7.69 -14.28
C LEU A 39 -6.42 -7.81 -13.20
N ARG A 40 -6.93 -9.02 -13.01
CA ARG A 40 -7.96 -9.34 -12.02
C ARG A 40 -7.58 -10.55 -11.19
N ALA A 41 -8.17 -10.63 -10.00
CA ALA A 41 -8.08 -11.81 -9.16
C ALA A 41 -9.45 -12.16 -8.57
N ARG A 42 -9.59 -13.42 -8.17
CA ARG A 42 -10.75 -13.94 -7.46
C ARG A 42 -10.41 -14.18 -6.00
N ILE A 43 -11.23 -13.71 -5.08
CA ILE A 43 -11.13 -14.04 -3.66
C ILE A 43 -11.48 -15.52 -3.50
N VAL A 44 -10.55 -16.32 -2.99
CA VAL A 44 -10.72 -17.76 -2.81
C VAL A 44 -10.77 -18.18 -1.33
N GLU A 45 -10.25 -17.35 -0.45
CA GLU A 45 -10.29 -17.56 1.00
C GLU A 45 -10.26 -16.22 1.72
N VAL A 46 -10.94 -16.12 2.86
CA VAL A 46 -10.81 -15.03 3.83
C VAL A 46 -10.64 -15.65 5.20
N ARG A 47 -9.55 -15.39 5.87
CA ARG A 47 -9.21 -15.93 7.20
C ARG A 47 -8.99 -14.79 8.17
N GLN A 48 -9.70 -14.82 9.29
CA GLN A 48 -9.54 -13.83 10.35
C GLN A 48 -8.19 -14.04 11.06
N GLU A 49 -7.44 -12.96 11.24
CA GLU A 49 -6.17 -12.96 11.99
C GLU A 49 -6.35 -12.36 13.38
N THR A 50 -7.10 -11.26 13.49
CA THR A 50 -7.51 -10.59 14.72
C THR A 50 -8.94 -10.05 14.55
N ASP A 51 -9.54 -9.48 15.58
CA ASP A 51 -10.90 -8.89 15.49
C ASP A 51 -11.05 -7.82 14.39
N ASP A 52 -9.95 -7.16 14.05
CA ASP A 52 -9.92 -6.07 13.08
C ASP A 52 -8.99 -6.33 11.87
N ALA A 53 -8.46 -7.54 11.71
CA ALA A 53 -7.59 -7.88 10.58
C ALA A 53 -7.90 -9.25 9.99
N ALA A 54 -7.85 -9.36 8.66
CA ALA A 54 -8.06 -10.60 7.92
C ALA A 54 -7.05 -10.80 6.80
N THR A 55 -6.66 -12.04 6.57
CA THR A 55 -5.92 -12.47 5.38
C THR A 55 -6.91 -12.84 4.29
N VAL A 56 -6.71 -12.24 3.13
CA VAL A 56 -7.48 -12.49 1.89
C VAL A 56 -6.58 -13.18 0.89
N VAL A 57 -6.95 -14.41 0.52
CA VAL A 57 -6.24 -15.18 -0.51
C VAL A 57 -6.90 -14.94 -1.87
N LEU A 58 -6.09 -14.61 -2.84
CA LEU A 58 -6.48 -14.22 -4.18
C LEU A 58 -5.91 -15.20 -5.21
N ARG A 59 -6.75 -15.71 -6.09
CA ARG A 59 -6.30 -16.42 -7.31
C ARG A 59 -6.19 -15.42 -8.44
N VAL A 60 -4.96 -15.16 -8.90
CA VAL A 60 -4.68 -14.14 -9.91
C VAL A 60 -4.86 -14.66 -11.35
N GLY A 61 -5.21 -13.74 -12.24
CA GLY A 61 -5.32 -14.00 -13.65
C GLY A 61 -3.97 -14.30 -14.32
N ARG A 62 -4.02 -14.78 -15.58
CA ARG A 62 -2.82 -15.19 -16.33
C ARG A 62 -1.85 -14.06 -16.67
N GLY A 63 -2.25 -12.79 -16.49
CA GLY A 63 -1.40 -11.62 -16.69
C GLY A 63 -0.50 -11.27 -15.51
N TRP A 64 -0.57 -12.01 -14.39
CA TRP A 64 0.29 -11.77 -13.23
C TRP A 64 1.74 -12.17 -13.52
N ALA A 65 2.68 -11.22 -13.32
CA ALA A 65 4.10 -11.43 -13.61
C ALA A 65 4.90 -12.05 -12.44
N GLY A 66 4.24 -12.26 -11.29
CA GLY A 66 4.90 -12.67 -10.05
C GLY A 66 5.28 -11.50 -9.16
N HIS A 67 5.95 -11.78 -8.04
CA HIS A 67 6.39 -10.75 -7.09
C HIS A 67 7.65 -11.19 -6.35
N LEU A 68 8.34 -10.22 -5.74
CA LEU A 68 9.37 -10.47 -4.75
C LEU A 68 8.77 -10.35 -3.35
N PRO A 69 9.21 -11.17 -2.37
CA PRO A 69 8.77 -11.08 -0.98
C PRO A 69 9.07 -9.70 -0.38
N GLY A 70 8.09 -9.10 0.27
CA GLY A 70 8.15 -7.74 0.80
C GLY A 70 7.52 -6.69 -0.12
N GLN A 71 7.23 -7.02 -1.38
CA GLN A 71 6.50 -6.14 -2.29
C GLN A 71 5.01 -6.03 -1.93
N TRP A 72 4.37 -5.00 -2.47
CA TRP A 72 2.95 -4.71 -2.34
C TRP A 72 2.25 -4.72 -3.70
N VAL A 73 0.94 -4.83 -3.67
CA VAL A 73 0.06 -4.77 -4.83
C VAL A 73 -1.06 -3.77 -4.58
N ARG A 74 -1.49 -3.04 -5.63
CA ARG A 74 -2.72 -2.26 -5.54
C ARG A 74 -3.92 -3.15 -5.87
N ILE A 75 -4.95 -3.00 -5.04
CA ILE A 75 -6.21 -3.72 -5.19
C ILE A 75 -7.33 -2.71 -5.37
N GLY A 76 -8.10 -2.88 -6.44
CA GLY A 76 -9.32 -2.13 -6.73
C GLY A 76 -10.54 -2.96 -6.32
N VAL A 77 -11.34 -2.45 -5.40
CA VAL A 77 -12.62 -3.03 -5.00
C VAL A 77 -13.74 -2.04 -5.28
N ASP A 78 -14.90 -2.57 -5.68
CA ASP A 78 -16.09 -1.77 -5.86
C ASP A 78 -16.89 -1.75 -4.54
N VAL A 79 -17.03 -0.57 -3.97
CA VAL A 79 -17.83 -0.33 -2.76
C VAL A 79 -18.89 0.71 -3.10
N ASP A 80 -20.14 0.37 -2.90
CA ASP A 80 -21.30 1.24 -3.22
C ASP A 80 -21.29 1.77 -4.67
N GLY A 81 -20.85 0.93 -5.62
CA GLY A 81 -20.79 1.28 -7.04
C GLY A 81 -19.57 2.12 -7.44
N VAL A 82 -18.70 2.48 -6.50
CA VAL A 82 -17.48 3.24 -6.75
C VAL A 82 -16.26 2.35 -6.55
N ARG A 83 -15.32 2.43 -7.50
CA ARG A 83 -14.06 1.69 -7.40
C ARG A 83 -13.03 2.45 -6.60
N HIS A 84 -12.58 1.81 -5.52
CA HIS A 84 -11.55 2.34 -4.64
C HIS A 84 -10.28 1.48 -4.72
N TRP A 85 -9.14 2.13 -4.84
CA TRP A 85 -7.84 1.48 -4.90
C TRP A 85 -7.06 1.67 -3.60
N ARG A 86 -6.43 0.59 -3.11
CA ARG A 86 -5.50 0.63 -1.96
C ARG A 86 -4.33 -0.31 -2.20
N ALA A 87 -3.18 0.06 -1.66
CA ALA A 87 -1.98 -0.79 -1.66
C ALA A 87 -1.96 -1.68 -0.41
N TYR A 88 -1.57 -2.94 -0.61
CA TYR A 88 -1.40 -3.92 0.46
C TYR A 88 -0.15 -4.74 0.19
N SER A 89 0.68 -4.94 1.23
CA SER A 89 1.84 -5.81 1.13
C SER A 89 1.42 -7.25 0.90
N LEU A 90 2.19 -7.96 0.08
CA LEU A 90 1.99 -9.37 -0.21
C LEU A 90 2.53 -10.21 0.95
N THR A 91 1.68 -11.06 1.52
CA THR A 91 2.00 -11.88 2.69
C THR A 91 2.27 -13.34 2.37
N SER A 92 2.04 -13.77 1.13
CA SER A 92 2.41 -15.09 0.62
C SER A 92 3.79 -15.08 -0.03
N PRO A 93 4.51 -16.21 -0.02
CA PRO A 93 5.66 -16.40 -0.89
C PRO A 93 5.23 -16.41 -2.37
N PRO A 94 6.12 -16.09 -3.31
CA PRO A 94 5.90 -16.36 -4.72
C PRO A 94 5.67 -17.85 -4.94
N ASN A 95 4.64 -18.22 -5.69
CA ASN A 95 4.33 -19.61 -5.99
C ASN A 95 3.85 -19.78 -7.45
N SER A 96 3.88 -21.03 -7.91
CA SER A 96 3.41 -21.42 -9.26
C SER A 96 1.87 -21.51 -9.36
N ASP A 97 1.14 -21.56 -8.24
CA ASP A 97 -0.29 -21.85 -8.20
C ASP A 97 -1.15 -20.63 -8.49
N ARG A 98 -0.50 -19.51 -8.82
CA ARG A 98 -1.15 -18.21 -9.08
C ARG A 98 -2.07 -17.80 -7.93
N GLN A 99 -1.68 -18.12 -6.70
CA GLN A 99 -2.31 -17.61 -5.51
C GLN A 99 -1.37 -16.63 -4.81
N LEU A 100 -1.91 -15.56 -4.33
CA LEU A 100 -1.23 -14.63 -3.44
C LEU A 100 -2.13 -14.28 -2.27
N SER A 101 -1.56 -13.83 -1.19
CA SER A 101 -2.31 -13.32 -0.05
C SER A 101 -1.88 -11.91 0.31
N ILE A 102 -2.86 -11.16 0.77
CA ILE A 102 -2.67 -9.90 1.49
C ILE A 102 -3.30 -10.04 2.86
N THR A 103 -2.80 -9.29 3.83
CA THR A 103 -3.44 -9.20 5.14
C THR A 103 -3.77 -7.74 5.43
N VAL A 104 -5.04 -7.51 5.68
CA VAL A 104 -5.64 -6.19 5.77
C VAL A 104 -6.11 -5.97 7.20
N LYS A 105 -5.73 -4.82 7.78
CA LYS A 105 -6.30 -4.31 9.02
C LYS A 105 -7.35 -3.27 8.71
N ALA A 106 -8.56 -3.43 9.24
CA ALA A 106 -9.61 -2.43 9.14
C ALA A 106 -9.20 -1.17 9.90
N VAL A 107 -9.30 -0.02 9.25
CA VAL A 107 -9.08 1.27 9.89
C VAL A 107 -10.44 1.98 10.04
N PRO A 108 -10.62 2.84 11.07
CA PRO A 108 -11.81 3.66 11.17
C PRO A 108 -12.08 4.39 9.84
N ASP A 109 -13.33 4.42 9.40
CA ASP A 109 -13.79 5.08 8.17
C ASP A 109 -13.14 4.58 6.87
N GLY A 110 -12.33 3.54 6.95
CA GLY A 110 -11.65 2.92 5.80
C GLY A 110 -12.58 2.05 4.95
N ARG A 111 -13.10 2.57 3.84
CA ARG A 111 -14.06 1.85 2.96
C ARG A 111 -13.49 0.51 2.46
N VAL A 112 -12.30 0.52 1.86
CA VAL A 112 -11.68 -0.69 1.29
C VAL A 112 -11.26 -1.68 2.37
N SER A 113 -10.59 -1.22 3.43
CA SER A 113 -10.13 -2.09 4.51
C SER A 113 -11.31 -2.74 5.26
N SER A 114 -12.35 -1.96 5.56
CA SER A 114 -13.57 -2.49 6.20
C SER A 114 -14.31 -3.48 5.30
N TYR A 115 -14.39 -3.21 3.99
CA TYR A 115 -14.96 -4.16 3.02
C TYR A 115 -14.18 -5.48 3.01
N LEU A 116 -12.84 -5.42 2.85
CA LEU A 116 -12.01 -6.63 2.75
C LEU A 116 -12.01 -7.47 4.03
N VAL A 117 -12.08 -6.85 5.20
CA VAL A 117 -12.08 -7.55 6.50
C VAL A 117 -13.45 -8.11 6.86
N ARG A 118 -14.53 -7.40 6.53
CA ARG A 118 -15.87 -7.72 7.07
C ARG A 118 -16.91 -8.16 6.03
N GLN A 119 -16.73 -7.81 4.75
CA GLN A 119 -17.75 -7.96 3.72
C GLN A 119 -17.26 -8.75 2.50
N ALA A 120 -15.96 -8.99 2.37
CA ALA A 120 -15.41 -9.71 1.23
C ALA A 120 -16.02 -11.11 1.13
N ARG A 121 -16.52 -11.46 -0.07
CA ARG A 121 -17.16 -12.75 -0.33
C ARG A 121 -16.28 -13.63 -1.21
N LEU A 122 -16.29 -14.92 -0.93
CA LEU A 122 -15.64 -15.90 -1.80
C LEU A 122 -16.23 -15.83 -3.21
N GLY A 123 -15.37 -15.89 -4.21
CA GLY A 123 -15.76 -15.77 -5.61
C GLY A 123 -15.76 -14.34 -6.15
N SER A 124 -15.77 -13.30 -5.27
CA SER A 124 -15.70 -11.90 -5.72
C SER A 124 -14.46 -11.63 -6.55
N ILE A 125 -14.63 -10.81 -7.58
CA ILE A 125 -13.53 -10.37 -8.45
C ILE A 125 -13.06 -9.00 -7.97
N VAL A 126 -11.75 -8.87 -7.82
CA VAL A 126 -11.05 -7.60 -7.55
C VAL A 126 -10.11 -7.28 -8.70
N GLN A 127 -9.83 -6.01 -8.91
CA GLN A 127 -8.79 -5.60 -9.84
C GLN A 127 -7.45 -5.54 -9.12
N LEU A 128 -6.38 -5.80 -9.86
CA LEU A 128 -5.01 -5.72 -9.37
C LEU A 128 -4.15 -4.91 -10.34
N ASP A 129 -3.09 -4.32 -9.80
CA ASP A 129 -1.90 -3.99 -10.57
C ASP A 129 -0.83 -5.07 -10.41
N GLN A 130 0.30 -4.91 -11.10
CA GLN A 130 1.49 -5.72 -10.86
C GLN A 130 2.11 -5.34 -9.50
N ALA A 131 2.88 -6.27 -8.93
CA ALA A 131 3.61 -6.01 -7.69
C ALA A 131 4.64 -4.90 -7.88
N ASN A 132 4.87 -4.15 -6.81
CA ASN A 132 5.83 -3.05 -6.76
C ASN A 132 6.42 -2.91 -5.35
N GLY A 133 7.51 -2.13 -5.21
CA GLY A 133 8.14 -1.82 -3.93
C GLY A 133 9.54 -2.40 -3.80
N ASP A 134 10.36 -1.70 -3.00
CA ASP A 134 11.79 -1.96 -2.81
C ASP A 134 12.09 -2.53 -1.42
N PHE A 135 11.07 -2.82 -0.62
CA PHE A 135 11.20 -3.41 0.71
C PHE A 135 11.45 -4.93 0.61
N VAL A 136 12.56 -5.29 -0.04
CA VAL A 136 12.92 -6.67 -0.36
C VAL A 136 14.28 -7.03 0.25
N LEU A 137 14.55 -8.32 0.37
CA LEU A 137 15.88 -8.77 0.77
C LEU A 137 16.86 -8.63 -0.42
N PRO A 138 18.12 -8.24 -0.15
CA PRO A 138 19.16 -8.24 -1.18
C PRO A 138 19.44 -9.66 -1.67
N ALA A 139 20.00 -9.79 -2.88
CA ALA A 139 20.34 -11.10 -3.47
C ALA A 139 21.33 -11.88 -2.60
N VAL A 140 22.34 -11.19 -2.04
CA VAL A 140 23.23 -11.74 -1.03
C VAL A 140 22.60 -11.51 0.33
N ARG A 141 22.24 -12.59 1.03
CA ARG A 141 21.56 -12.49 2.33
C ARG A 141 22.53 -11.95 3.38
N PRO A 142 22.07 -10.99 4.22
CA PRO A 142 22.88 -10.53 5.33
C PRO A 142 23.01 -11.63 6.39
N PRO A 143 24.18 -11.75 7.05
CA PRO A 143 24.37 -12.76 8.08
C PRO A 143 23.50 -12.51 9.33
N ARG A 144 23.06 -11.27 9.54
CA ARG A 144 22.22 -10.87 10.67
C ARG A 144 21.13 -9.94 10.20
N SER A 145 19.89 -10.33 10.44
CA SER A 145 18.70 -9.56 10.05
C SER A 145 17.93 -9.11 11.28
N LEU A 146 17.39 -7.89 11.21
CA LEU A 146 16.49 -7.33 12.22
C LEU A 146 15.22 -6.82 11.54
N PHE A 147 14.08 -7.29 11.99
CA PHE A 147 12.78 -6.81 11.56
C PHE A 147 12.09 -6.06 12.70
N VAL A 148 11.82 -4.77 12.51
CA VAL A 148 11.13 -3.92 13.51
C VAL A 148 9.78 -3.53 12.97
N THR A 149 8.71 -4.01 13.60
CA THR A 149 7.36 -3.85 13.07
C THR A 149 6.35 -3.43 14.13
N ALA A 150 5.32 -2.71 13.70
CA ALA A 150 4.19 -2.40 14.57
C ALA A 150 2.85 -2.51 13.83
N GLY A 151 1.88 -3.19 14.46
CA GLY A 151 0.55 -3.43 13.93
C GLY A 151 0.58 -4.12 12.56
N SER A 152 -0.09 -3.56 11.55
CA SER A 152 -0.09 -4.10 10.18
C SER A 152 1.26 -4.01 9.47
N GLY A 153 2.25 -3.28 10.01
CA GLY A 153 3.61 -3.26 9.45
C GLY A 153 4.32 -4.61 9.45
N ILE A 154 3.78 -5.62 10.11
CA ILE A 154 4.27 -7.00 10.02
C ILE A 154 4.00 -7.64 8.65
N THR A 155 3.07 -7.12 7.84
CA THR A 155 2.63 -7.78 6.61
C THR A 155 3.73 -7.96 5.56
N PRO A 156 4.56 -6.97 5.19
CA PRO A 156 5.64 -7.19 4.25
C PRO A 156 6.72 -8.12 4.81
N VAL A 157 6.96 -8.04 6.12
CA VAL A 157 7.93 -8.91 6.79
C VAL A 157 7.48 -10.36 6.76
N MET A 158 6.19 -10.64 6.94
CA MET A 158 5.69 -12.03 6.83
C MET A 158 5.83 -12.59 5.41
N GLY A 159 5.66 -11.77 4.37
CA GLY A 159 5.98 -12.17 2.99
C GLY A 159 7.44 -12.57 2.83
N ILE A 160 8.35 -11.82 3.45
CA ILE A 160 9.78 -12.12 3.48
C ILE A 160 10.07 -13.40 4.27
N LEU A 161 9.59 -13.51 5.50
CA LEU A 161 9.86 -14.65 6.38
C LEU A 161 9.32 -15.97 5.79
N ARG A 162 8.11 -15.99 5.27
CA ARG A 162 7.51 -17.18 4.66
C ARG A 162 8.27 -17.71 3.43
N HIS A 163 9.03 -16.83 2.76
CA HIS A 163 9.81 -17.22 1.58
C HIS A 163 11.27 -17.51 1.91
N ALA A 164 11.89 -16.67 2.75
CA ALA A 164 13.34 -16.61 2.84
C ALA A 164 13.90 -17.03 4.19
N LEU A 165 13.09 -17.34 5.21
CA LEU A 165 13.56 -17.61 6.57
C LEU A 165 14.63 -18.73 6.61
N ASP A 166 14.46 -19.78 5.79
CA ASP A 166 15.42 -20.88 5.71
C ASP A 166 16.79 -20.47 5.10
N SER A 167 16.84 -19.32 4.45
CA SER A 167 18.07 -18.74 3.85
C SER A 167 18.68 -17.62 4.69
N LEU A 168 18.10 -17.31 5.85
CA LEU A 168 18.61 -16.32 6.80
C LEU A 168 19.21 -17.04 8.02
N GLU A 169 20.39 -16.57 8.48
CA GLU A 169 21.13 -17.26 9.54
C GLU A 169 20.71 -16.80 10.95
N ASP A 170 20.73 -15.50 11.19
CA ASP A 170 20.44 -14.88 12.50
C ASP A 170 19.33 -13.83 12.34
N VAL A 171 18.11 -14.19 12.74
CA VAL A 171 16.91 -13.38 12.54
C VAL A 171 16.33 -12.95 13.88
N VAL A 172 16.20 -11.65 14.08
CA VAL A 172 15.47 -11.05 15.19
C VAL A 172 14.24 -10.33 14.65
N VAL A 173 13.09 -10.59 15.24
CA VAL A 173 11.82 -9.90 14.98
C VAL A 173 11.37 -9.20 16.24
N VAL A 174 11.28 -7.86 16.20
CA VAL A 174 10.67 -7.05 17.26
C VAL A 174 9.31 -6.58 16.73
N HIS A 175 8.24 -7.12 17.28
CA HIS A 175 6.88 -6.80 16.84
C HIS A 175 6.06 -6.15 17.96
N SER A 176 5.50 -4.99 17.67
CA SER A 176 4.62 -4.24 18.58
C SER A 176 3.16 -4.35 18.15
N ALA A 177 2.29 -4.74 19.08
CA ALA A 177 0.84 -4.73 18.90
C ALA A 177 0.18 -4.04 20.11
N ARG A 178 -1.12 -3.75 20.08
CA ARG A 178 -1.82 -3.18 21.25
C ARG A 178 -1.83 -4.16 22.42
N THR A 179 -2.19 -5.42 22.13
CA THR A 179 -2.21 -6.55 23.05
C THR A 179 -1.69 -7.79 22.32
N ARG A 180 -1.57 -8.91 23.03
CA ARG A 180 -1.21 -10.20 22.44
C ARG A 180 -2.21 -10.67 21.36
N ASP A 181 -3.48 -10.42 21.57
CA ASP A 181 -4.56 -10.86 20.66
C ASP A 181 -4.68 -9.94 19.43
N ASP A 182 -4.18 -8.70 19.53
CA ASP A 182 -4.08 -7.77 18.41
C ASP A 182 -2.85 -8.02 17.51
N ALA A 183 -1.98 -8.98 17.87
CA ALA A 183 -0.77 -9.28 17.09
C ALA A 183 -1.12 -10.10 15.84
N ILE A 184 -1.18 -9.41 14.69
CA ILE A 184 -1.35 -10.04 13.38
C ILE A 184 -0.21 -11.05 13.18
N PHE A 185 -0.54 -12.29 12.79
CA PHE A 185 0.39 -13.42 12.68
C PHE A 185 1.11 -13.79 13.98
N GLY A 186 0.65 -13.32 15.15
CA GLY A 186 1.31 -13.57 16.43
C GLY A 186 1.47 -15.06 16.73
N THR A 187 0.48 -15.90 16.38
CA THR A 187 0.57 -17.35 16.55
C THR A 187 1.66 -17.96 15.68
N GLU A 188 1.76 -17.58 14.42
CA GLU A 188 2.79 -18.06 13.49
C GLU A 188 4.19 -17.62 13.92
N LEU A 189 4.36 -16.35 14.31
CA LEU A 189 5.65 -15.83 14.79
C LEU A 189 6.14 -16.56 16.06
N ARG A 190 5.24 -16.80 17.03
CA ARG A 190 5.56 -17.56 18.24
C ARG A 190 5.91 -19.01 17.94
N LEU A 191 5.24 -19.63 16.97
CA LEU A 191 5.58 -20.97 16.51
C LEU A 191 6.99 -21.02 15.91
N LEU A 192 7.32 -20.10 15.02
CA LEU A 192 8.66 -19.99 14.43
C LEU A 192 9.74 -19.78 15.49
N ALA A 193 9.46 -18.93 16.48
CA ALA A 193 10.38 -18.70 17.61
C ALA A 193 10.55 -19.96 18.48
N SER A 194 9.47 -20.69 18.78
CA SER A 194 9.54 -21.93 19.56
C SER A 194 10.32 -23.03 18.85
N GLN A 195 10.38 -22.99 17.53
CA GLN A 195 11.21 -23.88 16.70
C GLN A 195 12.67 -23.43 16.58
N GLY A 196 13.05 -22.33 17.21
CA GLY A 196 14.40 -21.77 17.14
C GLY A 196 14.76 -21.17 15.78
N ARG A 197 13.77 -20.89 14.92
CA ARG A 197 13.99 -20.38 13.56
C ARG A 197 14.23 -18.87 13.51
N LEU A 198 13.78 -18.15 14.54
CA LEU A 198 14.01 -16.72 14.74
C LEU A 198 13.94 -16.37 16.23
N HIS A 199 14.50 -15.23 16.61
CA HIS A 199 14.29 -14.66 17.92
C HIS A 199 13.14 -13.64 17.85
N LEU A 200 12.06 -13.88 18.61
CA LEU A 200 10.89 -13.01 18.66
C LEU A 200 10.86 -12.21 19.95
N VAL A 201 10.74 -10.90 19.82
CA VAL A 201 10.43 -9.99 20.92
C VAL A 201 9.07 -9.36 20.66
N GLU A 202 8.06 -9.75 21.41
CA GLU A 202 6.74 -9.13 21.38
C GLU A 202 6.67 -7.97 22.37
N ARG A 203 6.11 -6.84 21.90
CA ARG A 203 5.82 -5.67 22.73
C ARG A 203 4.33 -5.36 22.68
N HIS A 204 3.72 -5.16 23.82
CA HIS A 204 2.30 -4.84 23.92
C HIS A 204 2.14 -3.38 24.37
N THR A 205 1.72 -2.50 23.45
CA THR A 205 1.73 -1.05 23.70
C THR A 205 0.80 -0.61 24.84
N ARG A 206 -0.18 -1.41 25.21
CA ARG A 206 -1.03 -1.14 26.38
C ARG A 206 -0.29 -1.28 27.71
N THR A 207 0.71 -2.14 27.79
CA THR A 207 1.50 -2.41 29.02
C THR A 207 2.89 -1.83 28.93
N ASP A 208 3.55 -1.93 27.78
CA ASP A 208 4.97 -1.60 27.61
C ASP A 208 5.19 -0.21 27.00
N GLY A 209 4.10 0.48 26.58
CA GLY A 209 4.19 1.72 25.81
C GLY A 209 4.71 1.51 24.39
N HIS A 210 4.86 2.61 23.65
CA HIS A 210 5.42 2.57 22.30
C HIS A 210 6.93 2.28 22.35
N LEU A 211 7.40 1.45 21.40
CA LEU A 211 8.83 1.14 21.25
C LEU A 211 9.59 2.41 20.86
N THR A 212 10.64 2.73 21.61
CA THR A 212 11.61 3.77 21.27
C THR A 212 12.90 3.18 20.71
N PRO A 213 13.70 3.93 19.93
CA PRO A 213 14.99 3.45 19.44
C PRO A 213 15.98 3.05 20.53
N ASP A 214 15.97 3.75 21.69
CA ASP A 214 16.85 3.42 22.81
C ASP A 214 16.43 2.08 23.45
N GLN A 215 15.13 1.86 23.66
CA GLN A 215 14.63 0.55 24.11
C GLN A 215 14.94 -0.58 23.11
N LEU A 216 14.89 -0.29 21.80
CA LEU A 216 15.30 -1.26 20.78
C LEU A 216 16.78 -1.63 20.92
N ALA A 217 17.64 -0.65 21.18
CA ALA A 217 19.07 -0.87 21.38
C ALA A 217 19.35 -1.73 22.63
N ASP A 218 18.55 -1.59 23.70
CA ASP A 218 18.66 -2.44 24.89
C ASP A 218 18.18 -3.89 24.60
N ILE A 219 17.11 -4.03 23.82
CA ILE A 219 16.52 -5.35 23.46
C ILE A 219 17.41 -6.11 22.47
N VAL A 220 18.03 -5.40 21.52
CA VAL A 220 18.90 -5.97 20.47
C VAL A 220 20.24 -5.25 20.52
N PRO A 221 21.15 -5.62 21.45
CA PRO A 221 22.41 -4.88 21.66
C PRO A 221 23.33 -4.82 20.43
N ASP A 222 23.22 -5.81 19.55
CA ASP A 222 24.00 -5.89 18.31
C ASP A 222 23.30 -5.28 17.07
N TRP A 223 22.24 -4.47 17.28
CA TRP A 223 21.44 -3.89 16.20
C TRP A 223 22.26 -3.15 15.14
N ARG A 224 23.40 -2.54 15.52
CA ARG A 224 24.31 -1.85 14.58
C ARG A 224 24.96 -2.76 13.56
N GLN A 225 25.00 -4.07 13.85
CA GLN A 225 25.61 -5.09 12.99
C GLN A 225 24.57 -5.79 12.11
N ARG A 226 23.28 -5.46 12.30
CA ARG A 226 22.16 -6.10 11.61
C ARG A 226 21.66 -5.25 10.45
N GLU A 227 21.39 -5.89 9.33
CA GLU A 227 20.57 -5.29 8.29
C GLU A 227 19.14 -5.23 8.77
N THR A 228 18.52 -4.05 8.71
CA THR A 228 17.27 -3.79 9.40
C THR A 228 16.15 -3.42 8.44
N TRP A 229 14.99 -4.08 8.57
CA TRP A 229 13.75 -3.76 7.89
C TRP A 229 12.72 -3.26 8.88
N ALA A 230 12.22 -2.05 8.69
CA ALA A 230 11.27 -1.42 9.59
C ALA A 230 9.98 -1.04 8.85
N CYS A 231 8.83 -1.44 9.42
CA CYS A 231 7.52 -1.06 8.90
C CYS A 231 6.52 -0.89 10.05
N GLY A 232 5.78 0.23 10.04
CA GLY A 232 4.81 0.55 11.08
C GLY A 232 4.34 2.00 11.00
N PRO A 233 3.74 2.53 12.08
CA PRO A 233 3.31 3.92 12.17
C PRO A 233 4.46 4.89 11.92
N ALA A 234 4.14 6.05 11.34
CA ALA A 234 5.11 7.07 10.97
C ALA A 234 6.02 7.49 12.15
N GLY A 235 5.48 7.59 13.37
CA GLY A 235 6.27 7.93 14.56
C GLY A 235 7.39 6.92 14.85
N LEU A 236 7.13 5.62 14.68
CA LEU A 236 8.14 4.58 14.86
C LEU A 236 9.20 4.66 13.75
N THR A 237 8.77 4.66 12.49
CA THR A 237 9.70 4.64 11.35
C THR A 237 10.59 5.87 11.30
N SER A 238 10.03 7.07 11.56
CA SER A 238 10.80 8.31 11.60
C SER A 238 11.78 8.37 12.78
N ALA A 239 11.41 7.84 13.95
CA ALA A 239 12.32 7.77 15.09
C ALA A 239 13.50 6.81 14.81
N LEU A 240 13.24 5.67 14.16
CA LEU A 240 14.29 4.74 13.75
C LEU A 240 15.23 5.38 12.72
N GLU A 241 14.70 6.05 11.69
CA GLU A 241 15.53 6.76 10.71
C GLU A 241 16.42 7.81 11.34
N ALA A 242 15.88 8.63 12.23
CA ALA A 242 16.67 9.62 12.96
C ALA A 242 17.78 8.97 13.81
N HIS A 243 17.48 7.83 14.45
CA HIS A 243 18.43 7.10 15.28
C HIS A 243 19.56 6.46 14.47
N TRP A 244 19.23 5.85 13.29
CA TRP A 244 20.24 5.30 12.36
C TRP A 244 21.06 6.40 11.69
N SER A 245 20.42 7.50 11.29
CA SER A 245 21.07 8.65 10.67
C SER A 245 22.10 9.27 11.61
N ALA A 246 21.77 9.47 12.88
CA ALA A 246 22.66 10.02 13.88
C ALA A 246 23.93 9.15 14.13
N ARG A 247 23.95 7.94 13.59
CA ARG A 247 25.07 6.97 13.72
C ARG A 247 25.66 6.57 12.38
N GLU A 248 25.29 7.26 11.29
CA GLU A 248 25.77 7.03 9.92
C GLU A 248 25.50 5.60 9.41
N LEU A 249 24.33 5.03 9.78
CA LEU A 249 23.92 3.64 9.46
C LEU A 249 22.64 3.56 8.61
N LEU A 250 22.23 4.65 7.96
CA LEU A 250 21.01 4.67 7.14
C LEU A 250 21.02 3.68 5.99
N ASP A 251 22.19 3.35 5.46
CA ASP A 251 22.41 2.35 4.43
C ASP A 251 21.99 0.94 4.84
N ARG A 252 21.92 0.68 6.15
CA ARG A 252 21.46 -0.59 6.74
C ARG A 252 19.99 -0.59 7.18
N LEU A 253 19.26 0.48 6.93
CA LEU A 253 17.86 0.60 7.32
C LEU A 253 16.96 0.72 6.11
N HIS A 254 16.13 -0.30 5.88
CA HIS A 254 15.09 -0.32 4.88
C HIS A 254 13.75 0.00 5.54
N VAL A 255 13.07 1.02 5.06
CA VAL A 255 11.79 1.47 5.66
C VAL A 255 10.68 1.39 4.64
N GLU A 256 9.58 0.72 5.03
CA GLU A 256 8.31 0.80 4.29
C GLU A 256 7.28 1.59 5.12
N ARG A 257 6.55 2.49 4.44
CA ARG A 257 5.51 3.30 5.04
C ARG A 257 4.19 3.08 4.31
N PHE A 258 3.11 2.89 5.07
CA PHE A 258 1.77 2.74 4.51
C PHE A 258 1.03 4.07 4.34
N GLN A 259 1.57 5.13 4.89
CA GLN A 259 1.07 6.50 4.78
C GLN A 259 2.23 7.46 4.59
N PRO A 260 2.04 8.57 3.86
CA PRO A 260 3.05 9.61 3.80
C PRO A 260 3.30 10.17 5.21
N VAL A 261 4.55 10.49 5.50
CA VAL A 261 4.89 11.26 6.72
C VAL A 261 4.42 12.68 6.47
N VAL A 262 3.46 13.13 7.24
CA VAL A 262 3.01 14.53 7.20
C VAL A 262 3.91 15.32 8.13
N LEU A 263 4.67 16.24 7.57
CA LEU A 263 5.41 17.22 8.39
C LEU A 263 4.42 18.11 9.15
N ALA A 264 4.79 18.55 10.34
CA ALA A 264 3.98 19.51 11.08
C ALA A 264 3.61 20.69 10.16
N ALA A 265 2.32 21.03 10.14
CA ALA A 265 1.85 22.10 9.30
C ALA A 265 2.60 23.39 9.63
N PRO A 266 2.99 24.19 8.63
CA PRO A 266 3.27 25.58 8.85
C PRO A 266 2.04 26.23 9.48
N THR A 267 2.21 27.37 10.12
CA THR A 267 1.17 28.17 10.78
C THR A 267 0.08 28.74 9.84
N ASP A 268 -0.06 28.20 8.63
CA ASP A 268 -1.05 28.62 7.64
C ASP A 268 -2.42 28.01 7.97
N ASP A 269 -3.46 28.82 7.87
CA ASP A 269 -4.85 28.46 8.21
C ASP A 269 -5.54 27.50 7.20
N GLY A 270 -4.78 26.80 6.37
CA GLY A 270 -5.32 25.95 5.28
C GLY A 270 -5.72 26.80 4.07
N GLY A 271 -6.77 26.40 3.38
CA GLY A 271 -7.21 27.12 2.18
C GLY A 271 -8.42 26.51 1.51
N THR A 272 -8.67 26.96 0.29
CA THR A 272 -9.76 26.42 -0.56
C THR A 272 -9.18 25.68 -1.76
N VAL A 273 -9.79 24.56 -2.12
CA VAL A 273 -9.52 23.86 -3.37
C VAL A 273 -10.76 23.86 -4.26
N SER A 274 -10.59 24.27 -5.52
CA SER A 274 -11.61 24.17 -6.55
C SER A 274 -11.27 23.04 -7.52
N PHE A 275 -12.18 22.10 -7.66
CA PHE A 275 -12.13 21.01 -8.64
C PHE A 275 -12.95 21.44 -9.86
N GLU A 276 -12.28 21.94 -10.87
CA GLU A 276 -12.91 22.72 -11.97
C GLU A 276 -13.86 21.87 -12.82
N ARG A 277 -13.50 20.62 -13.15
CA ARG A 277 -14.38 19.74 -13.95
C ARG A 277 -15.62 19.29 -13.20
N SER A 278 -15.48 19.12 -11.89
CA SER A 278 -16.56 18.69 -11.03
C SER A 278 -17.39 19.85 -10.50
N ASN A 279 -16.95 21.09 -10.72
CA ASN A 279 -17.56 22.33 -10.21
C ASN A 279 -17.78 22.28 -8.68
N VAL A 280 -16.81 21.75 -7.95
CA VAL A 280 -16.85 21.60 -6.50
C VAL A 280 -15.74 22.44 -5.89
N THR A 281 -16.09 23.27 -4.89
CA THR A 281 -15.11 24.03 -4.11
C THR A 281 -15.30 23.73 -2.62
N VAL A 282 -14.21 23.39 -1.92
CA VAL A 282 -14.24 23.05 -0.50
C VAL A 282 -13.08 23.69 0.26
N VAL A 283 -13.26 23.87 1.55
CA VAL A 283 -12.19 24.29 2.48
C VAL A 283 -11.41 23.06 2.90
N ALA A 284 -10.10 23.15 2.88
CA ALA A 284 -9.19 22.07 3.26
C ALA A 284 -8.19 22.51 4.33
N ALA A 285 -7.88 21.59 5.25
CA ALA A 285 -6.84 21.80 6.24
C ALA A 285 -5.44 21.79 5.57
N PRO A 286 -4.45 22.50 6.13
CA PRO A 286 -3.12 22.65 5.55
C PRO A 286 -2.31 21.34 5.51
N THR A 287 -2.80 20.30 6.21
CA THR A 287 -2.18 18.96 6.25
C THR A 287 -3.00 17.89 5.52
N ALA A 288 -4.21 18.22 5.07
CA ALA A 288 -5.08 17.26 4.40
C ALA A 288 -4.65 17.05 2.95
N PRO A 289 -4.31 15.82 2.52
CA PRO A 289 -4.02 15.53 1.12
C PRO A 289 -5.22 15.87 0.24
N LEU A 290 -4.97 16.54 -0.89
CA LEU A 290 -6.00 16.96 -1.85
C LEU A 290 -6.82 15.78 -2.39
N LEU A 291 -6.21 14.60 -2.47
CA LEU A 291 -6.91 13.37 -2.83
C LEU A 291 -8.01 13.02 -1.83
N ASP A 292 -7.72 13.09 -0.53
CA ASP A 292 -8.69 12.77 0.51
C ASP A 292 -9.78 13.83 0.57
N VAL A 293 -9.41 15.10 0.48
CA VAL A 293 -10.35 16.23 0.41
C VAL A 293 -11.31 16.10 -0.77
N GLY A 294 -10.81 15.75 -1.96
CA GLY A 294 -11.65 15.53 -3.14
C GLY A 294 -12.61 14.34 -2.97
N GLU A 295 -12.14 13.22 -2.46
CA GLU A 295 -12.97 12.04 -2.23
C GLU A 295 -14.06 12.29 -1.18
N GLU A 296 -13.76 13.02 -0.10
CA GLU A 296 -14.75 13.43 0.91
C GLU A 296 -15.81 14.35 0.31
N ALA A 297 -15.42 15.20 -0.64
CA ALA A 297 -16.33 16.09 -1.38
C ALA A 297 -17.08 15.38 -2.52
N GLY A 298 -16.87 14.07 -2.73
CA GLY A 298 -17.51 13.30 -3.79
C GLY A 298 -16.89 13.46 -5.17
N VAL A 299 -15.71 14.08 -5.28
CA VAL A 299 -14.97 14.24 -6.54
C VAL A 299 -14.19 12.96 -6.85
N LEU A 300 -14.33 12.44 -8.06
CA LEU A 300 -13.58 11.27 -8.53
C LEU A 300 -12.20 11.68 -9.01
N LEU A 301 -11.20 11.49 -8.16
CA LEU A 301 -9.80 11.75 -8.48
C LEU A 301 -9.06 10.46 -8.84
N PRO A 302 -8.10 10.52 -9.78
CA PRO A 302 -7.16 9.43 -9.99
C PRO A 302 -6.47 9.10 -8.67
N SER A 303 -6.42 7.84 -8.28
CA SER A 303 -5.78 7.45 -7.02
C SER A 303 -4.95 6.19 -7.19
N GLY A 304 -4.00 5.97 -6.27
CA GLY A 304 -3.11 4.82 -6.30
C GLY A 304 -2.60 4.43 -4.93
N CYS A 305 -1.27 4.39 -4.74
CA CYS A 305 -0.63 3.96 -3.49
C CYS A 305 -0.91 4.89 -2.30
N ARG A 306 -1.25 6.15 -2.53
CA ARG A 306 -1.42 7.24 -1.55
C ARG A 306 -0.16 7.59 -0.76
N MET A 307 1.00 7.20 -1.27
CA MET A 307 2.31 7.40 -0.63
C MET A 307 3.24 8.29 -1.46
N GLY A 308 2.77 8.81 -2.61
CA GLY A 308 3.59 9.63 -3.49
C GLY A 308 4.62 8.86 -4.33
N ILE A 309 4.46 7.53 -4.49
CA ILE A 309 5.44 6.67 -5.17
C ILE A 309 4.97 6.29 -6.58
N CYS A 310 3.69 5.95 -6.76
CA CYS A 310 3.20 5.34 -8.00
C CYS A 310 2.78 6.33 -9.09
N PHE A 311 2.72 7.62 -8.79
CA PHE A 311 2.30 8.71 -9.69
C PHE A 311 0.89 8.56 -10.30
N SER A 312 0.07 7.62 -9.80
CA SER A 312 -1.29 7.40 -10.33
C SER A 312 -2.30 8.48 -9.93
N CYS A 313 -1.96 9.32 -8.96
CA CYS A 313 -2.81 10.43 -8.50
C CYS A 313 -2.39 11.78 -9.11
N VAL A 314 -1.59 11.76 -10.17
CA VAL A 314 -1.14 12.99 -10.82
C VAL A 314 -2.31 13.72 -11.46
N THR A 315 -2.48 14.99 -11.08
CA THR A 315 -3.54 15.87 -11.54
C THR A 315 -2.94 17.26 -11.85
N PRO A 316 -3.38 17.96 -12.90
CA PRO A 316 -2.91 19.30 -13.17
C PRO A 316 -3.40 20.30 -12.11
N LEU A 317 -2.48 21.04 -11.51
CA LEU A 317 -2.74 22.26 -10.76
C LEU A 317 -2.84 23.40 -11.77
N LEU A 318 -4.02 23.99 -11.92
CA LEU A 318 -4.30 25.04 -12.90
C LEU A 318 -3.90 26.43 -12.41
N GLY A 319 -3.94 26.61 -11.09
CA GLY A 319 -3.58 27.89 -10.46
C GLY A 319 -3.47 27.74 -8.95
N GLY A 320 -2.78 28.70 -8.33
CA GLY A 320 -2.58 28.74 -6.89
C GLY A 320 -1.40 27.92 -6.40
N ALA A 321 -1.41 27.55 -5.12
CA ALA A 321 -0.26 26.91 -4.48
C ALA A 321 -0.67 25.65 -3.67
N VAL A 322 0.19 24.65 -3.70
CA VAL A 322 0.09 23.44 -2.91
C VAL A 322 1.43 23.13 -2.24
N ARG A 323 1.38 22.43 -1.13
CA ARG A 323 2.55 21.99 -0.38
C ARG A 323 2.65 20.47 -0.35
N ASP A 324 3.80 19.91 -0.67
CA ASP A 324 4.08 18.49 -0.43
C ASP A 324 4.12 18.23 1.09
N VAL A 325 3.22 17.40 1.57
CA VAL A 325 3.07 17.11 3.01
C VAL A 325 4.27 16.38 3.61
N ARG A 326 5.12 15.76 2.78
CA ARG A 326 6.31 15.00 3.21
C ARG A 326 7.56 15.85 3.36
N THR A 327 7.71 16.85 2.47
CA THR A 327 8.94 17.66 2.37
C THR A 327 8.73 19.11 2.76
N GLY A 328 7.47 19.57 2.80
CA GLY A 328 7.13 20.97 2.98
C GLY A 328 7.37 21.84 1.73
N ALA A 329 7.83 21.24 0.62
CA ALA A 329 8.12 21.96 -0.60
C ALA A 329 6.84 22.58 -1.20
N LEU A 330 6.91 23.84 -1.58
CA LEU A 330 5.82 24.59 -2.19
C LEU A 330 5.88 24.43 -3.71
N THR A 331 4.74 24.09 -4.32
CA THR A 331 4.54 24.11 -5.77
C THR A 331 3.48 25.17 -6.11
N VAL A 332 3.82 26.08 -7.01
CA VAL A 332 2.95 27.16 -7.44
C VAL A 332 2.66 27.01 -8.93
N ALA A 333 1.40 27.13 -9.31
CA ALA A 333 0.97 27.22 -10.70
C ALA A 333 0.39 28.61 -10.99
N ASP A 334 0.82 29.20 -12.10
CA ASP A 334 0.25 30.43 -12.61
C ASP A 334 -0.85 30.12 -13.62
N SER A 335 -1.85 30.99 -13.70
CA SER A 335 -2.93 30.89 -14.69
C SER A 335 -2.36 30.76 -16.11
N GLY A 336 -2.69 29.67 -16.80
CA GLY A 336 -2.21 29.32 -18.13
C GLY A 336 -0.92 28.50 -18.21
N ARG A 337 -0.31 28.12 -17.08
CA ARG A 337 0.81 27.18 -17.01
C ARG A 337 0.55 26.12 -15.94
N PRO A 338 -0.27 25.10 -16.24
CA PRO A 338 -0.55 24.02 -15.30
C PRO A 338 0.72 23.26 -14.89
N VAL A 339 0.79 22.87 -13.62
CA VAL A 339 1.86 22.04 -13.07
C VAL A 339 1.27 20.72 -12.62
N LEU A 340 1.90 19.61 -12.96
CA LEU A 340 1.47 18.30 -12.51
C LEU A 340 1.86 18.07 -11.05
N ILE A 341 0.89 17.74 -10.21
CA ILE A 341 1.08 17.44 -8.80
C ILE A 341 0.54 16.05 -8.45
N GLN A 342 1.07 15.46 -7.41
CA GLN A 342 0.52 14.22 -6.83
C GLN A 342 -0.47 14.56 -5.72
N THR A 343 -1.77 14.46 -5.97
CA THR A 343 -2.81 14.87 -5.02
C THR A 343 -2.77 14.13 -3.69
N CYS A 344 -2.22 12.91 -3.65
CA CYS A 344 -2.12 12.11 -2.42
C CYS A 344 -1.04 12.58 -1.41
N ILE A 345 -0.16 13.49 -1.84
CA ILE A 345 0.90 14.05 -1.00
C ILE A 345 0.96 15.57 -1.07
N SER A 346 0.01 16.19 -1.74
CA SER A 346 -0.13 17.64 -1.84
C SER A 346 -1.30 18.11 -1.00
N ALA A 347 -1.10 19.14 -0.17
CA ALA A 347 -2.14 19.84 0.58
C ALA A 347 -2.23 21.30 0.12
N VAL A 348 -3.33 21.98 0.43
CA VAL A 348 -3.51 23.39 0.08
C VAL A 348 -2.48 24.28 0.77
N ALA A 349 -2.02 25.31 0.07
CA ALA A 349 -1.21 26.40 0.62
C ALA A 349 -1.87 27.73 0.19
N GLY A 350 -3.04 27.99 0.76
CA GLY A 350 -3.94 29.06 0.34
C GLY A 350 -5.04 28.59 -0.61
N HIS A 351 -5.30 29.33 -1.69
CA HIS A 351 -6.26 28.92 -2.72
C HIS A 351 -5.57 28.15 -3.84
N CYS A 352 -6.19 27.04 -4.28
CA CYS A 352 -5.70 26.31 -5.45
C CYS A 352 -6.84 25.76 -6.33
N GLN A 353 -6.55 25.54 -7.62
CA GLN A 353 -7.47 25.07 -8.65
C GLN A 353 -6.91 23.82 -9.32
N LEU A 354 -7.67 22.74 -9.37
CA LEU A 354 -7.32 21.45 -9.96
C LEU A 354 -8.18 21.15 -11.20
N ASP A 355 -7.58 20.53 -12.22
CA ASP A 355 -8.28 20.02 -13.41
C ASP A 355 -8.92 18.65 -13.11
N ALA A 356 -9.96 18.65 -12.26
CA ALA A 356 -10.65 17.44 -11.79
C ALA A 356 -12.16 17.64 -11.59
#